data_3aa0da1c3055076a9beee95693646f8f
#
_entry.id   3aa0da1c3055076a9beee95693646f8f
#
_cell.length_a   1.000
_cell.length_b   1.000
_cell.length_c   1.000
_cell.angle_alpha   90.00
_cell.angle_beta   90.00
_cell.angle_gamma   90.00
#
_symmetry.space_group_name_H-M   'P 1'
#
loop_
_entity.id
_entity.type
_entity.pdbx_description
1 polymer ?
#
loop_
_entity_poly.entity_id
_entity_poly.type
_entity_poly.pdbx_seq_one_letter_code
_entity_poly.pdbx_strand_id
1 'polypeptide(L)'
;MKILILLICTLVINSYSADYSSESSGKETYNFSIDTKEGYSSQIRKTEGTWTDSLGNYGVNTCVGTLVKDKGKLNLDLICENIDQNKQKSWSKLYRKKTIDDSVIGIVEYFEATDKYKFLVGKQCNYALKFYEKNYFFFKQKCNL
;
A
#
# COMPACT_ATOMS: atom_id res chain seq x y z
N MET A 1 49.95 -36.75 -23.17
CA MET A 1 48.70 -36.81 -22.39
C MET A 1 48.40 -35.39 -21.86
N LYS A 2 47.51 -34.64 -22.53
CA LYS A 2 47.19 -33.27 -22.15
C LYS A 2 45.90 -33.28 -21.31
N ILE A 3 46.01 -32.95 -20.04
CA ILE A 3 44.87 -32.85 -19.13
C ILE A 3 44.20 -31.53 -19.39
N LEU A 4 42.98 -31.54 -19.93
CA LEU A 4 42.12 -30.39 -20.15
C LEU A 4 41.34 -30.13 -18.85
N ILE A 5 41.77 -29.12 -18.09
CA ILE A 5 41.06 -28.69 -16.87
C ILE A 5 39.89 -27.85 -17.34
N LEU A 6 38.68 -28.41 -17.25
CA LEU A 6 37.43 -27.70 -17.51
C LEU A 6 37.08 -26.85 -16.28
N LEU A 7 37.34 -25.55 -16.34
CA LEU A 7 36.96 -24.59 -15.31
C LEU A 7 35.45 -24.33 -15.39
N ILE A 8 34.66 -25.02 -14.57
CA ILE A 8 33.22 -24.77 -14.44
C ILE A 8 33.06 -23.51 -13.60
N CYS A 9 32.86 -22.37 -14.25
CA CYS A 9 32.40 -21.12 -13.60
C CYS A 9 30.94 -21.30 -13.21
N THR A 10 30.66 -21.67 -11.98
CA THR A 10 29.32 -21.61 -11.40
C THR A 10 28.94 -20.13 -11.20
N LEU A 11 28.15 -19.61 -12.14
CA LEU A 11 27.49 -18.32 -11.98
C LEU A 11 26.47 -18.47 -10.84
N VAL A 12 26.82 -18.00 -9.66
CA VAL A 12 25.86 -17.82 -8.56
C VAL A 12 24.98 -16.64 -8.96
N ILE A 13 23.83 -16.94 -9.56
CA ILE A 13 22.78 -15.97 -9.81
C ILE A 13 22.19 -15.65 -8.44
N ASN A 14 22.68 -14.59 -7.78
CA ASN A 14 22.00 -14.02 -6.66
C ASN A 14 20.66 -13.47 -7.17
N SER A 15 19.58 -14.21 -6.98
CA SER A 15 18.21 -13.71 -7.11
C SER A 15 18.01 -12.63 -6.06
N TYR A 16 18.36 -11.39 -6.37
CA TYR A 16 17.87 -10.27 -5.59
C TYR A 16 16.36 -10.21 -5.81
N SER A 17 15.60 -10.67 -4.84
CA SER A 17 14.19 -10.32 -4.73
C SER A 17 14.14 -8.78 -4.62
N ALA A 18 13.76 -8.13 -5.70
CA ALA A 18 13.68 -6.69 -5.72
C ALA A 18 12.50 -6.25 -4.85
N ASP A 19 12.80 -5.74 -3.67
CA ASP A 19 11.78 -5.15 -2.82
C ASP A 19 11.16 -3.93 -3.52
N TYR A 20 9.84 -3.90 -3.64
CA TYR A 20 9.12 -2.71 -4.07
C TYR A 20 8.66 -1.94 -2.85
N SER A 21 8.87 -0.62 -2.86
CA SER A 21 8.34 0.26 -1.83
C SER A 21 7.76 1.52 -2.45
N SER A 22 6.74 2.09 -1.80
CA SER A 22 6.23 3.42 -2.15
C SER A 22 5.88 4.23 -0.91
N GLU A 23 5.94 5.53 -1.08
CA GLU A 23 5.57 6.52 -0.07
C GLU A 23 4.50 7.43 -0.65
N SER A 24 3.54 7.80 0.18
CA SER A 24 2.46 8.70 -0.21
C SER A 24 2.20 9.69 0.90
N SER A 25 1.82 10.89 0.52
CA SER A 25 1.32 11.91 1.43
C SER A 25 0.13 12.63 0.81
N GLY A 26 -0.79 13.06 1.65
CA GLY A 26 -1.99 13.70 1.16
C GLY A 26 -2.90 14.14 2.29
N LYS A 27 -4.15 14.32 1.95
CA LYS A 27 -5.18 14.75 2.91
C LYS A 27 -6.48 13.98 2.73
N GLU A 28 -7.23 13.91 3.81
CA GLU A 28 -8.61 13.48 3.78
C GLU A 28 -9.46 14.63 3.21
N THR A 29 -10.13 14.39 2.09
CA THR A 29 -10.94 15.39 1.37
C THR A 29 -12.43 15.26 1.65
N TYR A 30 -12.86 14.09 2.13
CA TYR A 30 -14.22 13.82 2.55
C TYR A 30 -14.23 12.86 3.74
N ASN A 31 -15.02 13.20 4.75
CA ASN A 31 -15.29 12.34 5.89
C ASN A 31 -16.74 12.57 6.35
N PHE A 32 -17.51 11.50 6.37
CA PHE A 32 -18.83 11.47 6.96
C PHE A 32 -18.87 10.37 8.00
N SER A 33 -19.34 10.68 9.22
CA SER A 33 -19.40 9.71 10.30
C SER A 33 -20.78 9.64 10.95
N ILE A 34 -21.13 8.45 11.39
CA ILE A 34 -22.24 8.19 12.31
C ILE A 34 -21.61 7.54 13.56
N ASP A 35 -21.75 8.22 14.67
CA ASP A 35 -21.24 7.78 15.96
C ASP A 35 -22.40 7.48 16.93
N THR A 36 -22.34 6.37 17.63
CA THR A 36 -23.35 5.99 18.64
C THR A 36 -22.83 6.26 20.06
N LYS A 37 -23.74 6.39 20.99
CA LYS A 37 -23.41 6.57 22.42
C LYS A 37 -22.66 5.37 23.03
N GLU A 38 -22.81 4.18 22.45
CA GLU A 38 -22.19 2.94 22.92
C GLU A 38 -20.79 2.70 22.31
N GLY A 39 -20.23 3.68 21.56
CA GLY A 39 -18.88 3.62 21.01
C GLY A 39 -18.76 2.90 19.66
N TYR A 40 -19.87 2.63 18.99
CA TYR A 40 -19.83 2.25 17.57
C TYR A 40 -19.67 3.51 16.71
N SER A 41 -18.79 3.45 15.72
CA SER A 41 -18.59 4.53 14.73
C SER A 41 -18.44 3.91 13.34
N SER A 42 -19.16 4.46 12.38
CA SER A 42 -19.02 4.11 10.96
C SER A 42 -18.73 5.38 10.17
N GLN A 43 -17.64 5.34 9.38
CA GLN A 43 -17.16 6.49 8.63
C GLN A 43 -16.98 6.12 7.16
N ILE A 44 -17.40 7.01 6.27
CA ILE A 44 -17.05 6.99 4.85
C ILE A 44 -15.92 8.00 4.66
N ARG A 45 -14.84 7.59 4.01
CA ARG A 45 -13.65 8.40 3.80
C ARG A 45 -13.26 8.50 2.35
N LYS A 46 -12.79 9.67 1.93
CA LYS A 46 -12.06 9.88 0.68
C LYS A 46 -10.74 10.56 1.02
N THR A 47 -9.66 10.05 0.48
CA THR A 47 -8.34 10.66 0.59
C THR A 47 -7.75 10.91 -0.78
N GLU A 48 -6.99 11.99 -0.92
CA GLU A 48 -6.26 12.35 -2.13
C GLU A 48 -4.83 12.71 -1.76
N GLY A 49 -3.88 12.28 -2.58
CA GLY A 49 -2.48 12.52 -2.30
C GLY A 49 -1.58 12.35 -3.51
N THR A 50 -0.29 12.52 -3.25
CA THR A 50 0.80 12.25 -4.17
C THR A 50 1.59 11.06 -3.67
N TRP A 51 2.25 10.35 -4.56
CA TRP A 51 3.08 9.20 -4.22
C TRP A 51 4.36 9.14 -5.06
N THR A 52 5.37 8.46 -4.51
CA THR A 52 6.61 8.07 -5.19
C THR A 52 6.92 6.61 -4.88
N ASP A 53 7.69 5.94 -5.74
CA ASP A 53 8.11 4.56 -5.52
C ASP A 53 9.62 4.34 -5.67
N SER A 54 10.08 3.16 -5.28
CA SER A 54 11.49 2.75 -5.36
C SER A 54 12.01 2.57 -6.79
N LEU A 55 11.13 2.62 -7.80
CA LEU A 55 11.49 2.55 -9.22
C LEU A 55 11.60 3.93 -9.87
N GLY A 56 11.47 5.01 -9.07
CA GLY A 56 11.55 6.40 -9.52
C GLY A 56 10.26 6.92 -10.16
N ASN A 57 9.14 6.23 -10.00
CA ASN A 57 7.85 6.73 -10.45
C ASN A 57 7.23 7.64 -9.40
N TYR A 58 6.38 8.55 -9.87
CA TYR A 58 5.60 9.47 -9.04
C TYR A 58 4.24 9.73 -9.67
N GLY A 59 3.30 10.17 -8.86
CA GLY A 59 1.96 10.44 -9.36
C GLY A 59 0.98 10.86 -8.28
N VAL A 60 -0.29 10.63 -8.56
CA VAL A 60 -1.40 10.95 -7.66
C VAL A 60 -2.14 9.68 -7.27
N ASN A 61 -2.74 9.70 -6.09
CA ASN A 61 -3.62 8.63 -5.64
C ASN A 61 -4.93 9.18 -5.07
N THR A 62 -5.96 8.37 -5.21
CA THR A 62 -7.27 8.58 -4.59
C THR A 62 -7.72 7.28 -3.95
N CYS A 63 -8.14 7.35 -2.68
CA CYS A 63 -8.73 6.21 -2.00
C CYS A 63 -10.12 6.57 -1.48
N VAL A 64 -11.04 5.61 -1.55
CA VAL A 64 -12.39 5.71 -0.98
C VAL A 64 -12.76 4.42 -0.25
N GLY A 65 -13.50 4.54 0.83
CA GLY A 65 -13.99 3.38 1.56
C GLY A 65 -14.50 3.69 2.95
N THR A 66 -14.43 2.70 3.83
CA THR A 66 -15.04 2.78 5.16
C THR A 66 -14.02 2.51 6.27
N LEU A 67 -14.27 3.16 7.40
CA LEU A 67 -13.63 2.89 8.67
C LEU A 67 -14.71 2.62 9.71
N VAL A 68 -14.76 1.41 10.24
CA VAL A 68 -15.70 1.02 11.29
C VAL A 68 -14.95 0.76 12.57
N LYS A 69 -15.41 1.38 13.66
CA LYS A 69 -14.98 1.10 15.03
C LYS A 69 -16.14 0.45 15.78
N ASP A 70 -15.91 -0.68 16.40
CA ASP A 70 -16.88 -1.38 17.21
C ASP A 70 -16.19 -2.03 18.42
N LYS A 71 -16.58 -1.63 19.63
CA LYS A 71 -16.08 -2.19 20.90
C LYS A 71 -14.56 -2.38 20.94
N GLY A 72 -13.82 -1.33 20.55
CA GLY A 72 -12.35 -1.36 20.51
C GLY A 72 -11.73 -2.08 19.31
N LYS A 73 -12.53 -2.59 18.38
CA LYS A 73 -12.05 -3.15 17.11
C LYS A 73 -12.13 -2.11 16.01
N LEU A 74 -11.11 -2.06 15.18
CA LEU A 74 -11.04 -1.16 14.03
C LEU A 74 -10.98 -1.99 12.75
N ASN A 75 -11.92 -1.73 11.84
CA ASN A 75 -11.95 -2.31 10.50
C ASN A 75 -11.86 -1.17 9.48
N LEU A 76 -10.76 -1.15 8.72
CA LEU A 76 -10.53 -0.24 7.61
C LEU A 76 -10.61 -1.04 6.31
N ASP A 77 -11.34 -0.51 5.33
CA ASP A 77 -11.47 -1.10 4.00
C ASP A 77 -11.56 0.04 2.97
N LEU A 78 -10.46 0.28 2.24
CA LEU A 78 -10.38 1.32 1.22
C LEU A 78 -9.99 0.69 -0.12
N ILE A 79 -10.57 1.21 -1.20
CA ILE A 79 -10.12 0.99 -2.57
C ILE A 79 -9.34 2.23 -3.03
N CYS A 80 -8.14 2.01 -3.57
CA CYS A 80 -7.25 3.06 -4.04
C CYS A 80 -6.94 2.90 -5.53
N GLU A 81 -6.98 4.01 -6.25
CA GLU A 81 -6.42 4.16 -7.59
C GLU A 81 -5.13 4.98 -7.48
N ASN A 82 -4.05 4.49 -8.08
CA ASN A 82 -2.81 5.24 -8.28
C ASN A 82 -2.61 5.49 -9.76
N ILE A 83 -2.21 6.71 -10.13
CA ILE A 83 -1.94 7.13 -11.50
C ILE A 83 -0.54 7.72 -11.53
N ASP A 84 0.36 7.21 -12.38
CA ASP A 84 1.72 7.72 -12.50
C ASP A 84 1.85 8.87 -13.52
N GLN A 85 3.06 9.43 -13.63
CA GLN A 85 3.40 10.49 -14.58
C GLN A 85 3.14 10.13 -16.05
N ASN A 86 3.07 8.83 -16.38
CA ASN A 86 2.82 8.31 -17.73
C ASN A 86 1.38 7.81 -17.90
N LYS A 87 0.47 8.14 -16.98
CA LYS A 87 -0.94 7.71 -16.95
C LYS A 87 -1.12 6.19 -16.78
N GLN A 88 -0.08 5.48 -16.37
CA GLN A 88 -0.21 4.07 -15.97
C GLN A 88 -0.88 3.98 -14.61
N LYS A 89 -1.66 2.94 -14.41
CA LYS A 89 -2.53 2.82 -13.23
C LYS A 89 -2.30 1.52 -12.46
N SER A 90 -2.55 1.59 -11.18
CA SER A 90 -2.74 0.39 -10.34
C SER A 90 -3.90 0.62 -9.37
N TRP A 91 -4.61 -0.48 -9.07
CA TRP A 91 -5.71 -0.48 -8.11
C TRP A 91 -5.39 -1.45 -6.99
N SER A 92 -5.64 -0.99 -5.78
CA SER A 92 -5.33 -1.77 -4.58
C SER A 92 -6.43 -1.62 -3.53
N LYS A 93 -6.52 -2.64 -2.68
CA LYS A 93 -7.34 -2.64 -1.49
C LYS A 93 -6.45 -2.44 -0.27
N LEU A 94 -6.73 -1.43 0.53
CA LEU A 94 -6.11 -1.23 1.83
C LEU A 94 -7.05 -1.73 2.89
N TYR A 95 -6.58 -2.65 3.72
CA TYR A 95 -7.40 -3.14 4.81
C TYR A 95 -6.60 -3.33 6.10
N ARG A 96 -7.31 -3.21 7.21
CA ARG A 96 -6.79 -3.39 8.54
C ARG A 96 -7.89 -3.95 9.44
N LYS A 97 -7.59 -5.06 10.11
CA LYS A 97 -8.45 -5.68 11.13
C LYS A 97 -7.63 -5.82 12.40
N LYS A 98 -7.74 -4.87 13.35
CA LYS A 98 -7.00 -4.94 14.62
C LYS A 98 -7.72 -4.22 15.75
N THR A 99 -7.29 -4.50 16.98
CA THR A 99 -7.61 -3.70 18.17
C THR A 99 -7.00 -2.30 18.08
N ILE A 100 -7.60 -1.32 18.72
CA ILE A 100 -7.26 0.12 18.58
C ILE A 100 -5.83 0.44 19.05
N ASP A 101 -5.28 -0.34 19.98
CA ASP A 101 -3.98 -0.08 20.63
C ASP A 101 -2.76 -0.58 19.83
N ASP A 102 -2.98 -1.27 18.71
CA ASP A 102 -1.88 -1.81 17.92
C ASP A 102 -1.34 -0.81 16.89
N SER A 103 -0.04 -0.93 16.63
CA SER A 103 0.68 -0.17 15.61
C SER A 103 -0.10 -0.05 14.30
N VAL A 104 0.03 1.09 13.63
CA VAL A 104 -0.69 1.49 12.42
C VAL A 104 -0.19 0.69 11.19
N ILE A 105 -0.08 -0.62 11.31
CA ILE A 105 0.32 -1.51 10.22
C ILE A 105 -0.92 -2.19 9.65
N GLY A 106 -1.08 -2.12 8.33
CA GLY A 106 -2.13 -2.80 7.58
C GLY A 106 -1.57 -3.46 6.34
N ILE A 107 -2.46 -3.96 5.49
CA ILE A 107 -2.14 -4.67 4.25
C ILE A 107 -2.69 -3.89 3.06
N VAL A 108 -1.87 -3.76 2.02
CA VAL A 108 -2.25 -3.36 0.67
C VAL A 108 -2.23 -4.61 -0.19
N GLU A 109 -3.31 -4.86 -0.90
CA GLU A 109 -3.42 -5.94 -1.87
C GLU A 109 -3.74 -5.33 -3.24
N TYR A 110 -2.84 -5.53 -4.21
CA TYR A 110 -3.05 -5.09 -5.58
C TYR A 110 -3.88 -6.11 -6.34
N PHE A 111 -5.01 -5.69 -6.89
CA PHE A 111 -5.93 -6.60 -7.59
C PHE A 111 -6.03 -6.32 -9.10
N GLU A 112 -5.62 -5.13 -9.56
CA GLU A 112 -5.63 -4.75 -10.97
C GLU A 112 -4.53 -3.73 -11.27
N ALA A 113 -3.98 -3.75 -12.48
CA ALA A 113 -3.00 -2.77 -12.94
C ALA A 113 -2.88 -2.75 -14.48
N THR A 114 -2.44 -1.61 -15.03
CA THR A 114 -1.94 -1.54 -16.39
C THR A 114 -0.56 -2.20 -16.51
N ASP A 115 -0.09 -2.41 -17.72
CA ASP A 115 1.07 -3.28 -18.03
C ASP A 115 2.30 -3.03 -17.15
N LYS A 116 2.62 -1.77 -16.91
CA LYS A 116 3.79 -1.37 -16.12
C LYS A 116 3.77 -1.89 -14.67
N TYR A 117 2.59 -1.98 -14.06
CA TYR A 117 2.41 -2.37 -12.67
C TYR A 117 1.81 -3.77 -12.49
N LYS A 118 1.69 -4.56 -13.56
CA LYS A 118 1.18 -5.94 -13.50
C LYS A 118 1.95 -6.83 -12.53
N PHE A 119 3.23 -6.56 -12.31
CA PHE A 119 4.05 -7.30 -11.36
C PHE A 119 3.57 -7.19 -9.90
N LEU A 120 2.77 -6.17 -9.59
CA LEU A 120 2.16 -5.99 -8.27
C LEU A 120 0.86 -6.79 -8.08
N VAL A 121 0.18 -7.15 -9.17
CA VAL A 121 -1.13 -7.83 -9.09
C VAL A 121 -1.01 -9.17 -8.35
N GLY A 122 -1.89 -9.37 -7.36
CA GLY A 122 -1.86 -10.52 -6.46
C GLY A 122 -0.84 -10.41 -5.32
N LYS A 123 -0.05 -9.32 -5.25
CA LYS A 123 0.91 -9.11 -4.16
C LYS A 123 0.25 -8.43 -2.97
N GLN A 124 0.69 -8.85 -1.79
CA GLN A 124 0.34 -8.22 -0.51
C GLN A 124 1.56 -7.49 0.04
N CYS A 125 1.36 -6.24 0.41
CA CYS A 125 2.38 -5.36 0.96
C CYS A 125 1.97 -4.92 2.36
N ASN A 126 2.92 -4.79 3.26
CA ASN A 126 2.67 -4.17 4.55
C ASN A 126 2.73 -2.65 4.41
N TYR A 127 1.83 -1.94 5.06
CA TYR A 127 1.88 -0.48 5.12
C TYR A 127 1.88 0.05 6.55
N ALA A 128 2.51 1.20 6.72
CA ALA A 128 2.40 2.05 7.89
C ALA A 128 1.73 3.37 7.49
N LEU A 129 0.84 3.87 8.33
CA LEU A 129 0.11 5.12 8.14
C LEU A 129 0.25 5.97 9.40
N LYS A 130 0.56 7.25 9.24
CA LYS A 130 0.57 8.24 10.31
C LYS A 130 -0.23 9.46 9.89
N PHE A 131 -1.14 9.89 10.74
CA PHE A 131 -1.83 11.17 10.58
C PHE A 131 -1.01 12.29 11.23
N TYR A 132 -0.96 13.42 10.53
CA TYR A 132 -0.45 14.69 11.05
C TYR A 132 -1.60 15.68 11.06
N GLU A 133 -1.84 16.29 12.21
CA GLU A 133 -3.05 17.05 12.47
C GLU A 133 -4.32 16.22 12.16
N LYS A 134 -5.45 16.85 11.84
CA LYS A 134 -6.71 16.15 11.68
C LYS A 134 -6.88 15.48 10.30
N ASN A 135 -6.21 16.00 9.27
CA ASN A 135 -6.57 15.69 7.88
C ASN A 135 -5.41 15.24 7.00
N TYR A 136 -4.16 15.44 7.40
CA TYR A 136 -2.99 15.06 6.61
C TYR A 136 -2.51 13.67 7.00
N PHE A 137 -2.06 12.90 6.01
CA PHE A 137 -1.47 11.58 6.25
C PHE A 137 -0.11 11.43 5.58
N PHE A 138 0.72 10.59 6.20
CA PHE A 138 1.92 10.02 5.62
C PHE A 138 1.75 8.50 5.60
N PHE A 139 2.01 7.92 4.46
CA PHE A 139 1.84 6.51 4.19
C PHE A 139 3.11 5.95 3.57
N LYS A 140 3.51 4.77 4.02
CA LYS A 140 4.65 4.04 3.47
C LYS A 140 4.31 2.57 3.38
N GLN A 141 4.59 1.95 2.24
CA GLN A 141 4.41 0.51 2.05
C GLN A 141 5.68 -0.17 1.56
N LYS A 142 5.77 -1.46 1.86
CA LYS A 142 6.83 -2.34 1.37
C LYS A 142 6.22 -3.68 0.95
N CYS A 143 6.59 -4.14 -0.25
CA CYS A 143 6.19 -5.42 -0.82
C CYS A 143 7.41 -6.30 -1.00
N ASN A 144 7.29 -7.57 -0.69
CA ASN A 144 8.23 -8.60 -1.12
C ASN A 144 7.71 -9.14 -2.46
N LEU A 145 8.48 -8.95 -3.52
CA LEU A 145 8.09 -9.34 -4.90
C LEU A 145 8.42 -10.78 -5.21
#